data_a513ee40b4b2fa1e2c083bcacf809b5e
#
_entry.id   a513ee40b4b2fa1e2c083bcacf809b5e
#
_cell.length_a   1.000
_cell.length_b   1.000
_cell.length_c   1.000
_cell.angle_alpha   90.00
_cell.angle_beta   90.00
_cell.angle_gamma   90.00
#
_symmetry.space_group_name_H-M   'P 1'
#
loop_
_entity.id
_entity.type
_entity.pdbx_description
1 polymer ?
#
loop_
_entity_poly.entity_id
_entity_poly.type
_entity_poly.pdbx_seq_one_letter_code
_entity_poly.pdbx_strand_id
1 'polypeptide(L)'
;RRVARGFRGRLRDHMARILLVDDEETVRGFLKRGLEIDGHAVVTANDGSDGLDRLNEADGGFDLMLTDIRMPLMDGIALALAAKRDFPDLTILLMTGFADQRERARGLDAIVTDVLTKPFSLADLRATVKRALAA
;
A
#
# COMPACT_ATOMS: atom_id res chain seq x y z
N ARG A 1 -6.89 15.05 13.31
CA ARG A 1 -6.99 13.85 12.48
C ARG A 1 -6.05 12.74 12.93
N ARG A 2 -4.81 13.09 13.26
CA ARG A 2 -3.86 12.12 13.77
C ARG A 2 -4.36 11.47 15.06
N VAL A 3 -4.94 12.28 15.93
CA VAL A 3 -5.51 11.78 17.18
C VAL A 3 -6.66 10.80 16.88
N ALA A 4 -7.54 11.18 15.96
CA ALA A 4 -8.66 10.32 15.59
C ALA A 4 -8.17 9.00 14.99
N ARG A 5 -7.12 9.08 14.16
CA ARG A 5 -6.54 7.88 13.55
C ARG A 5 -5.91 6.97 14.61
N GLY A 6 -5.19 7.54 15.56
CA GLY A 6 -4.59 6.78 16.65
C GLY A 6 -5.62 6.08 17.51
N PHE A 7 -6.71 6.80 17.79
CA PHE A 7 -7.80 6.23 18.56
C PHE A 7 -8.46 5.07 17.81
N ARG A 8 -8.71 5.25 16.52
CA ARG A 8 -9.27 4.20 15.69
C ARG A 8 -8.35 2.98 15.64
N GLY A 9 -7.04 3.20 15.58
CA GLY A 9 -6.07 2.12 15.58
C GLY A 9 -6.14 1.27 16.86
N ARG A 10 -6.34 1.91 18.00
CA ARG A 10 -6.46 1.18 19.26
C ARG A 10 -7.74 0.34 19.33
N LEU A 11 -8.83 0.85 18.74
CA LEU A 11 -10.11 0.14 18.74
C LEU A 11 -10.18 -0.92 17.64
N ARG A 12 -9.45 -0.73 16.54
CA ARG A 12 -9.50 -1.59 15.37
C ARG A 12 -8.08 -1.92 14.90
N ASP A 13 -7.28 -2.46 15.83
CA ASP A 13 -5.87 -2.70 15.57
C ASP A 13 -5.64 -3.66 14.40
N HIS A 14 -6.65 -4.42 13.99
CA HIS A 14 -6.58 -5.37 12.87
C HIS A 14 -7.32 -4.89 11.63
N MET A 15 -7.92 -3.67 11.66
CA MET A 15 -8.70 -3.15 10.53
C MET A 15 -8.12 -1.85 10.04
N ALA A 16 -8.08 -1.69 8.72
CA ALA A 16 -7.54 -0.48 8.12
C ALA A 16 -8.20 -0.20 6.78
N ARG A 17 -8.09 1.04 6.32
CA ARG A 17 -8.44 1.39 4.96
C ARG A 17 -7.17 1.32 4.12
N ILE A 18 -7.20 0.46 3.11
CA ILE A 18 -6.04 0.15 2.28
C ILE A 18 -6.31 0.53 0.83
N LEU A 19 -5.38 1.26 0.22
CA LEU A 19 -5.38 1.50 -1.21
C LEU A 19 -4.45 0.48 -1.86
N LEU A 20 -4.98 -0.32 -2.76
CA LEU A 20 -4.22 -1.36 -3.46
C LEU A 20 -4.07 -0.95 -4.92
N VAL A 21 -2.83 -0.78 -5.37
CA VAL A 21 -2.53 -0.33 -6.72
C VAL A 21 -1.75 -1.41 -7.46
N ASP A 22 -2.32 -1.92 -8.53
CA ASP A 22 -1.69 -2.95 -9.36
C ASP A 22 -2.35 -2.88 -10.73
N ASP A 23 -1.56 -2.96 -11.81
CA ASP A 23 -2.11 -2.85 -13.16
C ASP A 23 -2.71 -4.16 -13.69
N GLU A 24 -2.54 -5.27 -12.97
CA GLU A 24 -3.11 -6.55 -13.34
C GLU A 24 -4.40 -6.82 -12.56
N GLU A 25 -5.50 -6.87 -13.28
CA GLU A 25 -6.83 -7.02 -12.67
C GLU A 25 -6.95 -8.30 -11.83
N THR A 26 -6.43 -9.41 -12.35
CA THR A 26 -6.51 -10.70 -11.64
C THR A 26 -5.74 -10.65 -10.32
N VAL A 27 -4.54 -10.08 -10.35
CA VAL A 27 -3.72 -9.94 -9.15
C VAL A 27 -4.42 -9.02 -8.16
N ARG A 28 -4.92 -7.89 -8.64
CA ARG A 28 -5.64 -6.92 -7.81
C ARG A 28 -6.80 -7.56 -7.07
N GLY A 29 -7.61 -8.33 -7.80
CA GLY A 29 -8.76 -9.00 -7.20
C GLY A 29 -8.37 -10.05 -6.17
N PHE A 30 -7.31 -10.79 -6.44
CA PHE A 30 -6.82 -11.82 -5.53
C PHE A 30 -6.32 -11.20 -4.22
N LEU A 31 -5.50 -10.16 -4.34
CA LEU A 31 -4.94 -9.49 -3.17
C LEU A 31 -6.03 -8.78 -2.35
N LYS A 32 -6.98 -8.16 -3.04
CA LYS A 32 -8.10 -7.49 -2.37
C LYS A 32 -8.87 -8.47 -1.49
N ARG A 33 -9.21 -9.63 -2.05
CA ARG A 33 -9.95 -10.64 -1.28
C ARG A 33 -9.15 -11.11 -0.08
N GLY A 34 -7.84 -11.30 -0.25
CA GLY A 34 -6.98 -11.71 0.85
C GLY A 34 -6.94 -10.71 1.98
N LEU A 35 -6.89 -9.44 1.66
CA LEU A 35 -6.87 -8.38 2.68
C LEU A 35 -8.23 -8.22 3.34
N GLU A 36 -9.30 -8.39 2.58
CA GLU A 36 -10.65 -8.30 3.14
C GLU A 36 -10.96 -9.41 4.14
N ILE A 37 -10.29 -10.55 4.02
CA ILE A 37 -10.43 -11.64 4.99
C ILE A 37 -10.06 -11.15 6.40
N ASP A 38 -9.07 -10.25 6.49
CA ASP A 38 -8.64 -9.71 7.78
C ASP A 38 -9.47 -8.51 8.22
N GLY A 39 -10.52 -8.18 7.50
CA GLY A 39 -11.44 -7.11 7.88
C GLY A 39 -11.07 -5.75 7.34
N HIS A 40 -10.05 -5.65 6.49
CA HIS A 40 -9.66 -4.36 5.92
C HIS A 40 -10.66 -3.89 4.87
N ALA A 41 -10.84 -2.59 4.76
CA ALA A 41 -11.60 -1.98 3.69
C ALA A 41 -10.62 -1.63 2.57
N VAL A 42 -10.78 -2.26 1.41
CA VAL A 42 -9.81 -2.14 0.32
C VAL A 42 -10.42 -1.40 -0.86
N VAL A 43 -9.76 -0.32 -1.27
CA VAL A 43 -10.07 0.40 -2.51
C VAL A 43 -8.95 0.10 -3.48
N THR A 44 -9.29 -0.16 -4.73
CA THR A 44 -8.29 -0.53 -5.74
C THR A 44 -8.08 0.60 -6.75
N ALA A 45 -6.87 0.62 -7.32
CA ALA A 45 -6.53 1.49 -8.43
C ALA A 45 -5.73 0.68 -9.44
N ASN A 46 -5.83 1.02 -10.72
CA ASN A 46 -5.24 0.20 -11.77
C ASN A 46 -3.91 0.73 -12.31
N ASP A 47 -3.47 1.89 -11.84
CA ASP A 47 -2.15 2.43 -12.17
C ASP A 47 -1.80 3.56 -11.21
N GLY A 48 -0.61 4.15 -11.37
CA GLY A 48 -0.15 5.19 -10.46
C GLY A 48 -1.00 6.44 -10.49
N SER A 49 -1.44 6.85 -11.68
CA SER A 49 -2.30 8.03 -11.82
C SER A 49 -3.64 7.84 -11.12
N ASP A 50 -4.25 6.67 -11.32
CA ASP A 50 -5.50 6.32 -10.65
C ASP A 50 -5.29 6.25 -9.13
N GLY A 51 -4.13 5.73 -8.71
CA GLY A 51 -3.78 5.69 -7.29
C GLY A 51 -3.73 7.07 -6.66
N LEU A 52 -3.11 8.03 -7.34
CA LEU A 52 -3.07 9.40 -6.85
C LEU A 52 -4.46 10.01 -6.78
N ASP A 53 -5.30 9.73 -7.77
CA ASP A 53 -6.68 10.22 -7.75
C ASP A 53 -7.42 9.69 -6.53
N ARG A 54 -7.25 8.40 -6.23
CA ARG A 54 -7.90 7.80 -5.05
C ARG A 54 -7.41 8.45 -3.76
N LEU A 55 -6.09 8.68 -3.66
CA LEU A 55 -5.52 9.33 -2.48
C LEU A 55 -6.08 10.73 -2.29
N ASN A 56 -6.15 11.50 -3.36
CA ASN A 56 -6.63 12.88 -3.30
C ASN A 56 -8.11 12.93 -2.95
N GLU A 57 -8.91 12.04 -3.50
CA GLU A 57 -10.34 11.98 -3.20
C GLU A 57 -10.59 11.65 -1.74
N ALA A 58 -9.76 10.79 -1.15
CA ALA A 58 -9.91 10.40 0.24
C ALA A 58 -9.29 11.39 1.21
N ASP A 59 -8.46 12.31 0.72
CA ASP A 59 -7.83 13.36 1.51
C ASP A 59 -7.17 12.80 2.78
N GLY A 60 -6.29 11.81 2.60
CA GLY A 60 -5.58 11.20 3.71
C GLY A 60 -6.39 10.19 4.49
N GLY A 61 -7.47 9.69 3.93
CA GLY A 61 -8.34 8.72 4.59
C GLY A 61 -7.85 7.29 4.53
N PHE A 62 -6.72 7.02 3.88
CA PHE A 62 -6.13 5.69 3.85
C PHE A 62 -5.08 5.53 4.94
N ASP A 63 -5.03 4.35 5.54
CA ASP A 63 -4.02 4.01 6.54
C ASP A 63 -2.77 3.44 5.89
N LEU A 64 -2.94 2.75 4.75
CA LEU A 64 -1.86 2.05 4.09
C LEU A 64 -2.09 2.02 2.60
N MET A 65 -1.01 2.17 1.82
CA MET A 65 -1.03 1.95 0.38
C MET A 65 -0.07 0.80 0.06
N LEU A 66 -0.58 -0.16 -0.70
CA LEU A 66 0.21 -1.28 -1.21
C LEU A 66 0.23 -1.14 -2.73
N THR A 67 1.40 -0.96 -3.32
CA THR A 67 1.51 -0.74 -4.76
C THR A 67 2.58 -1.59 -5.40
N ASP A 68 2.28 -2.10 -6.59
CA ASP A 68 3.28 -2.70 -7.46
C ASP A 68 4.24 -1.59 -7.92
N ILE A 69 5.49 -1.94 -8.14
CA ILE A 69 6.47 -0.98 -8.66
C ILE A 69 6.31 -0.81 -10.17
N ARG A 70 6.20 -1.93 -10.89
CA ARG A 70 6.20 -1.90 -12.35
C ARG A 70 4.79 -1.69 -12.90
N MET A 71 4.52 -0.46 -13.31
CA MET A 71 3.24 -0.07 -13.91
C MET A 71 3.50 0.93 -15.02
N PRO A 72 2.62 1.01 -16.03
CA PRO A 72 2.80 1.98 -17.10
C PRO A 72 2.64 3.42 -16.59
N LEU A 73 3.28 4.34 -17.25
CA LEU A 73 3.22 5.79 -17.04
C LEU A 73 3.86 6.22 -15.72
N MET A 74 3.24 5.94 -14.59
CA MET A 74 3.78 6.27 -13.28
C MET A 74 3.99 4.98 -12.50
N ASP A 75 5.24 4.62 -12.22
CA ASP A 75 5.52 3.40 -11.47
C ASP A 75 5.27 3.60 -9.96
N GLY A 76 5.36 2.49 -9.21
CA GLY A 76 5.04 2.52 -7.79
C GLY A 76 6.00 3.35 -6.96
N ILE A 77 7.24 3.50 -7.41
CA ILE A 77 8.20 4.34 -6.69
C ILE A 77 7.83 5.81 -6.84
N ALA A 78 7.50 6.23 -8.07
CA ALA A 78 7.04 7.59 -8.31
C ALA A 78 5.74 7.88 -7.54
N LEU A 79 4.83 6.92 -7.53
CA LEU A 79 3.60 7.03 -6.76
C LEU A 79 3.88 7.17 -5.27
N ALA A 80 4.80 6.36 -4.74
CA ALA A 80 5.13 6.40 -3.32
C ALA A 80 5.74 7.76 -2.93
N LEU A 81 6.60 8.30 -3.77
CA LEU A 81 7.20 9.61 -3.52
C LEU A 81 6.14 10.71 -3.49
N ALA A 82 5.23 10.72 -4.47
CA ALA A 82 4.17 11.70 -4.52
C ALA A 82 3.22 11.56 -3.33
N ALA A 83 2.86 10.31 -2.99
CA ALA A 83 1.94 10.04 -1.89
C ALA A 83 2.52 10.49 -0.55
N LYS A 84 3.79 10.21 -0.33
CA LYS A 84 4.42 10.56 0.96
C LYS A 84 4.60 12.07 1.10
N ARG A 85 4.85 12.77 -0.02
CA ARG A 85 4.94 14.22 0.01
C ARG A 85 3.63 14.85 0.48
N ASP A 86 2.50 14.37 -0.02
CA ASP A 86 1.20 14.96 0.27
C ASP A 86 0.51 14.34 1.49
N PHE A 87 0.83 13.09 1.82
CA PHE A 87 0.22 12.36 2.94
C PHE A 87 1.32 11.70 3.76
N PRO A 88 2.07 12.47 4.55
CA PRO A 88 3.26 11.94 5.24
C PRO A 88 2.97 10.86 6.28
N ASP A 89 1.74 10.74 6.73
CA ASP A 89 1.37 9.70 7.71
C ASP A 89 0.97 8.38 7.07
N LEU A 90 0.87 8.35 5.73
CA LEU A 90 0.48 7.14 5.01
C LEU A 90 1.58 6.09 5.11
N THR A 91 1.21 4.89 5.50
CA THR A 91 2.12 3.74 5.49
C THR A 91 2.18 3.18 4.07
N ILE A 92 3.37 2.97 3.54
CA ILE A 92 3.54 2.53 2.15
C ILE A 92 4.30 1.22 2.09
N LEU A 93 3.73 0.25 1.37
CA LEU A 93 4.37 -1.03 1.06
C LEU A 93 4.50 -1.13 -0.46
N LEU A 94 5.64 -1.65 -0.91
CA LEU A 94 5.88 -1.90 -2.34
C LEU A 94 5.89 -3.40 -2.61
N MET A 95 5.44 -3.77 -3.81
CA MET A 95 5.54 -5.14 -4.32
C MET A 95 6.46 -5.13 -5.53
N THR A 96 7.38 -6.08 -5.62
CA THR A 96 8.29 -6.17 -6.75
C THR A 96 8.56 -7.63 -7.12
N GLY A 97 8.67 -7.90 -8.42
CA GLY A 97 9.05 -9.22 -8.91
C GLY A 97 10.43 -9.26 -9.53
N PHE A 98 11.14 -8.13 -9.58
CA PHE A 98 12.38 -8.02 -10.32
C PHE A 98 13.49 -7.47 -9.43
N ALA A 99 14.69 -8.04 -9.58
CA ALA A 99 15.83 -7.66 -8.75
C ALA A 99 16.21 -6.18 -8.91
N ASP A 100 16.13 -5.67 -10.15
CA ASP A 100 16.46 -4.27 -10.41
C ASP A 100 15.47 -3.32 -9.73
N GLN A 101 14.22 -3.71 -9.62
CA GLN A 101 13.22 -2.91 -8.92
C GLN A 101 13.47 -2.92 -7.41
N ARG A 102 13.88 -4.08 -6.86
CA ARG A 102 14.27 -4.13 -5.46
C ARG A 102 15.44 -3.20 -5.19
N GLU A 103 16.40 -3.17 -6.11
CA GLU A 103 17.55 -2.29 -5.98
C GLU A 103 17.11 -0.83 -5.98
N ARG A 104 16.18 -0.47 -6.86
CA ARG A 104 15.65 0.89 -6.91
C ARG A 104 14.91 1.26 -5.62
N ALA A 105 14.30 0.29 -4.96
CA ALA A 105 13.58 0.54 -3.71
C ALA A 105 14.50 0.74 -2.52
N ARG A 106 15.76 0.35 -2.63
CA ARG A 106 16.73 0.61 -1.57
C ARG A 106 16.93 2.09 -1.42
N GLY A 107 17.15 2.55 -0.22
CA GLY A 107 17.29 3.98 0.04
C GLY A 107 15.98 4.72 0.18
N LEU A 108 14.85 4.02 0.04
CA LEU A 108 13.54 4.63 0.25
C LEU A 108 13.00 4.31 1.64
N ASP A 109 13.85 3.93 2.57
CA ASP A 109 13.43 3.52 3.91
C ASP A 109 12.69 4.61 4.66
N ALA A 110 12.95 5.87 4.30
CA ALA A 110 12.28 6.99 4.96
C ALA A 110 10.82 7.13 4.52
N ILE A 111 10.46 6.56 3.38
CA ILE A 111 9.10 6.72 2.84
C ILE A 111 8.37 5.39 2.66
N VAL A 112 9.09 4.28 2.55
CA VAL A 112 8.51 2.94 2.34
C VAL A 112 8.81 2.08 3.55
N THR A 113 7.75 1.50 4.12
CA THR A 113 7.88 0.69 5.33
C THR A 113 8.48 -0.69 5.04
N ASP A 114 8.08 -1.30 3.93
CA ASP A 114 8.59 -2.64 3.58
C ASP A 114 8.38 -2.90 2.09
N VAL A 115 9.07 -3.93 1.59
CA VAL A 115 8.97 -4.36 0.19
C VAL A 115 8.68 -5.85 0.17
N LEU A 116 7.60 -6.24 -0.49
CA LEU A 116 7.22 -7.64 -0.71
C LEU A 116 7.76 -8.10 -2.04
N THR A 117 8.48 -9.22 -2.05
CA THR A 117 9.03 -9.77 -3.29
C THR A 117 8.11 -10.85 -3.82
N LYS A 118 7.68 -10.70 -5.06
CA LYS A 118 6.87 -11.71 -5.75
C LYS A 118 7.74 -12.88 -6.18
N PRO A 119 7.26 -14.11 -6.12
CA PRO A 119 5.95 -14.49 -5.62
C PRO A 119 5.92 -14.53 -4.10
N PHE A 120 4.79 -14.14 -3.53
CA PHE A 120 4.58 -14.24 -2.09
C PHE A 120 3.21 -14.88 -1.84
N SER A 121 3.05 -15.49 -0.67
CA SER A 121 1.79 -16.11 -0.29
C SER A 121 0.86 -15.06 0.31
N LEU A 122 -0.43 -15.39 0.39
CA LEU A 122 -1.36 -14.52 1.12
C LEU A 122 -0.97 -14.43 2.58
N ALA A 123 -0.41 -15.50 3.16
CA ALA A 123 0.06 -15.45 4.54
C ALA A 123 1.18 -14.42 4.70
N ASP A 124 2.12 -14.36 3.75
CA ASP A 124 3.20 -13.37 3.78
C ASP A 124 2.63 -11.96 3.66
N LEU A 125 1.69 -11.75 2.75
CA LEU A 125 1.06 -10.45 2.56
C LEU A 125 0.37 -10.00 3.83
N ARG A 126 -0.45 -10.87 4.39
CA ARG A 126 -1.23 -10.53 5.59
C ARG A 126 -0.32 -10.23 6.77
N ALA A 127 0.74 -11.00 6.94
CA ALA A 127 1.70 -10.78 8.04
C ALA A 127 2.42 -9.45 7.85
N THR A 128 2.84 -9.13 6.61
CA THR A 128 3.54 -7.88 6.32
C THR A 128 2.65 -6.67 6.57
N VAL A 129 1.41 -6.73 6.12
CA VAL A 129 0.45 -5.65 6.34
C VAL A 129 0.21 -5.46 7.84
N LYS A 130 0.03 -6.55 8.57
CA LYS A 130 -0.22 -6.48 10.01
C LYS A 130 0.96 -5.81 10.73
N ARG A 131 2.20 -6.20 10.39
CA ARG A 131 3.38 -5.58 10.99
C ARG A 131 3.48 -4.10 10.65
N ALA A 132 3.20 -3.75 9.41
CA ALA A 132 3.29 -2.36 8.96
C ALA A 132 2.28 -1.47 9.68
N LEU A 133 1.08 -1.98 9.90
CA LEU A 133 0.03 -1.22 10.59
C LEU A 133 0.30 -1.08 12.09
N ALA A 134 1.06 -2.01 12.67
CA ALA A 134 1.38 -1.97 14.10
C ALA A 134 2.56 -1.05 14.41
N ALA A 135 3.34 -0.72 13.40
CA ALA A 135 4.55 0.07 13.58
C ALA A 135 4.25 1.55 13.88
#